data_866c9b4307f3c87e204d14cd6ac41020
#
_entry.id   866c9b4307f3c87e204d14cd6ac41020
#
_cell.length_a   1.000
_cell.length_b   1.000
_cell.length_c   1.000
_cell.angle_alpha   90.00
_cell.angle_beta   90.00
_cell.angle_gamma   90.00
#
_symmetry.space_group_name_H-M   'P 1'
#
loop_
_entity.id
_entity.type
_entity.pdbx_description
1 polymer ?
#
loop_
_entity_poly.entity_id
_entity_poly.type
_entity_poly.pdbx_seq_one_letter_code
_entity_poly.pdbx_strand_id
1 'polypeptide(L)'
;MEFHHISVLLPEMIESVLTDRNGIYVDCTLGGGGHSLAMAEHMTEEAKLIGIDQDQDAIAAASERLASVSCKHILVRDNFSHIAEILESLHISQVNGFMFDLGVSSFQLDEGERGFSYMHNGLLDMRMDRRKSLTAYELVNSCTEEELTDIIRTYGEERWAGRIASFICKFREKEEIRTTEDLVRIIKAAIPAGARRTGPHPAKRTFQALRIKVNDELNILAKTMENCVSCLKSGGRLGVITFQSLEDRIIKNKFREMERDCICPPELPICVCHHHKTVRAVGKPT
;
A
#
# COMPACT_ATOMS: atom_id res chain seq x y z
N MET A 1 15.33 5.04 22.99
CA MET A 1 14.10 4.23 23.19
C MET A 1 13.92 3.40 21.94
N GLU A 2 14.11 2.10 22.04
CA GLU A 2 13.75 1.21 20.94
C GLU A 2 12.23 1.18 20.84
N PHE A 3 11.69 1.82 19.83
CA PHE A 3 10.27 1.68 19.46
C PHE A 3 10.09 0.28 18.86
N HIS A 4 9.63 -0.66 19.65
CA HIS A 4 9.13 -1.95 19.15
C HIS A 4 7.80 -1.69 18.44
N HIS A 5 7.87 -1.39 17.14
CA HIS A 5 6.67 -1.37 16.31
C HIS A 5 6.17 -2.82 16.14
N ILE A 6 5.02 -3.10 16.70
CA ILE A 6 4.34 -4.40 16.52
C ILE A 6 3.56 -4.30 15.21
N SER A 7 3.85 -5.19 14.27
CA SER A 7 3.12 -5.27 13.01
C SER A 7 1.64 -5.60 13.27
N VAL A 8 0.76 -4.94 12.53
CA VAL A 8 -0.70 -5.08 12.69
C VAL A 8 -1.13 -6.46 12.24
N LEU A 9 -2.05 -7.11 13.01
CA LEU A 9 -2.61 -8.44 12.71
C LEU A 9 -1.53 -9.50 12.39
N LEU A 10 -0.37 -9.42 13.07
CA LEU A 10 0.79 -10.27 12.79
C LEU A 10 0.46 -11.77 12.95
N PRO A 11 -0.14 -12.24 14.07
CA PRO A 11 -0.50 -13.64 14.22
C PRO A 11 -1.51 -14.10 13.16
N GLU A 12 -2.54 -13.29 12.91
CA GLU A 12 -3.60 -13.60 11.96
C GLU A 12 -3.07 -13.72 10.53
N MET A 13 -2.12 -12.87 10.14
CA MET A 13 -1.47 -12.93 8.84
C MET A 13 -0.69 -14.24 8.69
N ILE A 14 0.13 -14.58 9.67
CA ILE A 14 0.95 -15.81 9.63
C ILE A 14 0.05 -17.06 9.60
N GLU A 15 -0.93 -17.17 10.50
CA GLU A 15 -1.87 -18.29 10.55
C GLU A 15 -2.67 -18.45 9.25
N SER A 16 -3.04 -17.35 8.62
CA SER A 16 -3.83 -17.36 7.39
C SER A 16 -3.01 -17.75 6.16
N VAL A 17 -1.74 -17.34 6.09
CA VAL A 17 -0.91 -17.46 4.88
C VAL A 17 0.02 -18.67 4.93
N LEU A 18 0.62 -19.00 6.08
CA LEU A 18 1.60 -20.08 6.21
C LEU A 18 0.92 -21.45 6.20
N THR A 19 0.90 -22.11 5.05
CA THR A 19 0.30 -23.45 4.88
C THR A 19 1.31 -24.59 4.85
N ASP A 20 2.57 -24.30 4.52
CA ASP A 20 3.67 -25.24 4.41
C ASP A 20 4.97 -24.62 4.91
N ARG A 21 5.55 -25.18 5.96
CA ARG A 21 6.76 -24.64 6.59
C ARG A 21 8.01 -24.72 5.69
N ASN A 22 7.97 -25.55 4.63
CA ASN A 22 9.03 -25.69 3.62
C ASN A 22 8.70 -24.89 2.35
N GLY A 23 7.60 -24.14 2.35
CA GLY A 23 7.07 -23.43 1.19
C GLY A 23 7.87 -22.21 0.75
N ILE A 24 7.41 -21.61 -0.34
CA ILE A 24 7.90 -20.35 -0.87
C ILE A 24 6.84 -19.29 -0.58
N TYR A 25 7.22 -18.21 0.07
CA TYR A 25 6.33 -17.11 0.44
C TYR A 25 6.88 -15.77 -0.03
N VAL A 26 5.97 -14.85 -0.34
CA VAL A 26 6.32 -13.51 -0.79
C VAL A 26 5.66 -12.49 0.12
N ASP A 27 6.46 -11.63 0.71
CA ASP A 27 6.03 -10.39 1.36
C ASP A 27 6.12 -9.26 0.34
N CYS A 28 4.99 -8.79 -0.13
CA CYS A 28 4.90 -7.79 -1.20
C CYS A 28 5.04 -6.35 -0.70
N THR A 29 5.05 -6.17 0.62
CA THR A 29 5.14 -4.88 1.33
C THR A 29 6.08 -5.02 2.51
N LEU A 30 7.32 -5.37 2.21
CA LEU A 30 8.34 -5.79 3.19
C LEU A 30 8.51 -4.80 4.35
N GLY A 31 8.49 -3.49 4.05
CA GLY A 31 8.74 -2.46 5.05
C GLY A 31 10.01 -2.75 5.85
N GLY A 32 9.94 -2.60 7.16
CA GLY A 32 11.05 -2.97 8.04
C GLY A 32 11.18 -4.48 8.33
N GLY A 33 10.47 -5.35 7.61
CA GLY A 33 10.58 -6.81 7.71
C GLY A 33 9.88 -7.45 8.92
N GLY A 34 8.92 -6.79 9.55
CA GLY A 34 8.24 -7.32 10.75
C GLY A 34 7.44 -8.58 10.47
N HIS A 35 6.54 -8.57 9.49
CA HIS A 35 5.79 -9.75 9.05
C HIS A 35 6.70 -10.84 8.50
N SER A 36 7.69 -10.44 7.71
CA SER A 36 8.70 -11.34 7.14
C SER A 36 9.50 -12.08 8.20
N LEU A 37 9.94 -11.40 9.27
CA LEU A 37 10.64 -12.04 10.39
C LEU A 37 9.75 -13.07 11.08
N ALA A 38 8.54 -12.69 11.46
CA ALA A 38 7.61 -13.60 12.12
C ALA A 38 7.24 -14.79 11.23
N MET A 39 7.09 -14.61 9.92
CA MET A 39 6.92 -15.71 8.97
C MET A 39 8.14 -16.64 8.99
N ALA A 40 9.35 -16.08 8.88
CA ALA A 40 10.60 -16.83 8.83
C ALA A 40 10.87 -17.66 10.09
N GLU A 41 10.46 -17.19 11.27
CA GLU A 41 10.58 -17.94 12.54
C GLU A 41 9.77 -19.25 12.55
N HIS A 42 8.73 -19.35 11.70
CA HIS A 42 7.91 -20.54 11.56
C HIS A 42 8.31 -21.43 10.37
N MET A 43 9.24 -20.97 9.53
CA MET A 43 9.72 -21.67 8.33
C MET A 43 10.95 -22.51 8.63
N THR A 44 11.22 -23.49 7.79
CA THR A 44 12.44 -24.33 7.87
C THR A 44 13.57 -23.76 7.02
N GLU A 45 14.78 -24.31 7.14
CA GLU A 45 15.95 -23.94 6.33
C GLU A 45 15.76 -24.22 4.81
N GLU A 46 14.87 -25.14 4.44
CA GLU A 46 14.56 -25.45 3.05
C GLU A 46 13.61 -24.45 2.41
N ALA A 47 12.86 -23.71 3.23
CA ALA A 47 11.89 -22.74 2.79
C ALA A 47 12.54 -21.52 2.16
N LYS A 48 11.75 -20.77 1.37
CA LYS A 48 12.20 -19.53 0.76
C LYS A 48 11.23 -18.39 1.04
N LEU A 49 11.77 -17.28 1.51
CA LEU A 49 11.05 -16.02 1.71
C LEU A 49 11.54 -14.98 0.71
N ILE A 50 10.65 -14.32 0.02
CA ILE A 50 10.94 -13.24 -0.91
C ILE A 50 10.30 -11.98 -0.32
N GLY A 51 11.10 -10.94 -0.07
CA GLY A 51 10.62 -9.64 0.40
C GLY A 51 10.73 -8.60 -0.70
N ILE A 52 9.66 -7.88 -0.99
CA ILE A 52 9.61 -6.85 -2.02
C ILE A 52 9.27 -5.52 -1.36
N ASP A 53 10.06 -4.49 -1.66
CA ASP A 53 9.73 -3.10 -1.34
C ASP A 53 10.36 -2.17 -2.36
N GLN A 54 9.66 -1.09 -2.69
CA GLN A 54 10.18 -0.06 -3.59
C GLN A 54 11.11 0.94 -2.86
N ASP A 55 11.04 0.99 -1.52
CA ASP A 55 11.83 1.87 -0.68
C ASP A 55 13.17 1.23 -0.31
N GLN A 56 14.28 1.91 -0.67
CA GLN A 56 15.64 1.44 -0.35
C GLN A 56 15.88 1.36 1.15
N ASP A 57 15.31 2.27 1.92
CA ASP A 57 15.51 2.31 3.37
C ASP A 57 14.79 1.11 4.04
N ALA A 58 13.62 0.73 3.51
CA ALA A 58 12.91 -0.48 3.93
C ALA A 58 13.73 -1.75 3.64
N ILE A 59 14.28 -1.87 2.43
CA ILE A 59 15.14 -3.01 2.05
C ILE A 59 16.36 -3.12 2.98
N ALA A 60 17.01 -2.00 3.31
CA ALA A 60 18.17 -2.00 4.21
C ALA A 60 17.79 -2.46 5.63
N ALA A 61 16.73 -1.90 6.19
CA ALA A 61 16.24 -2.26 7.53
C ALA A 61 15.81 -3.73 7.61
N ALA A 62 15.10 -4.23 6.60
CA ALA A 62 14.70 -5.63 6.53
C ALA A 62 15.88 -6.57 6.36
N SER A 63 16.91 -6.18 5.60
CA SER A 63 18.15 -6.98 5.44
C SER A 63 18.85 -7.19 6.77
N GLU A 64 18.97 -6.16 7.60
CA GLU A 64 19.52 -6.28 8.95
C GLU A 64 18.66 -7.17 9.85
N ARG A 65 17.34 -6.98 9.83
CA ARG A 65 16.39 -7.72 10.65
C ARG A 65 16.34 -9.21 10.31
N LEU A 66 16.47 -9.57 9.04
CA LEU A 66 16.40 -10.94 8.56
C LEU A 66 17.76 -11.65 8.53
N ALA A 67 18.85 -10.99 8.90
CA ALA A 67 20.19 -11.55 8.81
C ALA A 67 20.40 -12.86 9.62
N SER A 68 19.60 -13.08 10.67
CA SER A 68 19.71 -14.24 11.56
C SER A 68 18.67 -15.34 11.30
N VAL A 69 17.77 -15.18 10.33
CA VAL A 69 16.77 -16.21 10.04
C VAL A 69 17.38 -17.42 9.35
N SER A 70 16.88 -18.62 9.62
CA SER A 70 17.42 -19.87 9.08
C SER A 70 16.97 -20.16 7.65
N CYS A 71 15.78 -19.70 7.24
CA CYS A 71 15.28 -19.91 5.90
C CYS A 71 16.02 -19.05 4.85
N LYS A 72 16.04 -19.53 3.61
CA LYS A 72 16.60 -18.75 2.50
C LYS A 72 15.72 -17.52 2.25
N HIS A 73 16.33 -16.33 2.18
CA HIS A 73 15.58 -15.11 1.85
C HIS A 73 16.23 -14.30 0.73
N ILE A 74 15.40 -13.64 -0.05
CA ILE A 74 15.78 -12.77 -1.17
C ILE A 74 15.01 -11.46 -1.01
N LEU A 75 15.72 -10.34 -0.99
CA LEU A 75 15.11 -9.02 -0.93
C LEU A 75 15.22 -8.33 -2.29
N VAL A 76 14.10 -7.85 -2.79
CA VAL A 76 14.00 -7.24 -4.12
C VAL A 76 13.51 -5.81 -3.99
N ARG A 77 14.32 -4.86 -4.46
CA ARG A 77 13.91 -3.46 -4.53
C ARG A 77 13.11 -3.20 -5.79
N ASP A 78 11.82 -3.41 -5.73
CA ASP A 78 10.89 -3.16 -6.84
C ASP A 78 9.47 -2.89 -6.32
N ASN A 79 8.56 -2.56 -7.23
CA ASN A 79 7.15 -2.45 -6.91
C ASN A 79 6.47 -3.83 -7.05
N PHE A 80 5.61 -4.17 -6.11
CA PHE A 80 4.86 -5.44 -6.11
C PHE A 80 3.96 -5.62 -7.35
N SER A 81 3.68 -4.56 -8.12
CA SER A 81 2.98 -4.69 -9.40
C SER A 81 3.72 -5.53 -10.41
N HIS A 82 5.05 -5.66 -10.28
CA HIS A 82 5.93 -6.46 -11.13
C HIS A 82 6.15 -7.88 -10.58
N ILE A 83 5.21 -8.40 -9.77
CA ILE A 83 5.40 -9.69 -9.09
C ILE A 83 5.65 -10.85 -10.05
N ALA A 84 4.99 -10.87 -11.21
CA ALA A 84 5.16 -11.94 -12.19
C ALA A 84 6.59 -11.92 -12.77
N GLU A 85 7.08 -10.76 -13.17
CA GLU A 85 8.42 -10.53 -13.70
C GLU A 85 9.51 -10.81 -12.65
N ILE A 86 9.26 -10.42 -11.39
CA ILE A 86 10.17 -10.71 -10.27
C ILE A 86 10.30 -12.22 -10.07
N LEU A 87 9.20 -12.96 -10.00
CA LEU A 87 9.23 -14.41 -9.83
C LEU A 87 9.87 -15.12 -11.02
N GLU A 88 9.60 -14.67 -12.24
CA GLU A 88 10.24 -15.19 -13.45
C GLU A 88 11.77 -15.01 -13.41
N SER A 89 12.25 -13.81 -13.02
CA SER A 89 13.69 -13.52 -12.89
C SER A 89 14.38 -14.41 -11.84
N LEU A 90 13.65 -14.83 -10.81
CA LEU A 90 14.11 -15.74 -9.76
C LEU A 90 13.94 -17.22 -10.12
N HIS A 91 13.45 -17.54 -11.32
CA HIS A 91 13.12 -18.89 -11.79
C HIS A 91 12.12 -19.61 -10.88
N ILE A 92 11.13 -18.88 -10.36
CA ILE A 92 10.07 -19.39 -9.50
C ILE A 92 8.74 -19.29 -10.24
N SER A 93 8.16 -20.43 -10.59
CA SER A 93 6.89 -20.48 -11.32
C SER A 93 5.67 -20.32 -10.41
N GLN A 94 5.74 -20.84 -9.19
CA GLN A 94 4.63 -20.81 -8.25
C GLN A 94 5.10 -20.71 -6.79
N VAL A 95 4.30 -20.06 -5.95
CA VAL A 95 4.57 -19.86 -4.52
C VAL A 95 3.42 -20.42 -3.66
N ASN A 96 3.69 -20.66 -2.39
CA ASN A 96 2.72 -21.14 -1.42
C ASN A 96 1.85 -20.02 -0.84
N GLY A 97 2.36 -18.77 -0.81
CA GLY A 97 1.56 -17.65 -0.33
C GLY A 97 2.15 -16.29 -0.60
N PHE A 98 1.24 -15.31 -0.59
CA PHE A 98 1.55 -13.88 -0.65
C PHE A 98 0.98 -13.18 0.57
N MET A 99 1.70 -12.20 1.10
CA MET A 99 1.20 -11.29 2.11
C MET A 99 1.41 -9.83 1.70
N PHE A 100 0.42 -9.02 2.05
CA PHE A 100 0.41 -7.58 1.84
C PHE A 100 0.00 -6.87 3.12
N ASP A 101 0.79 -5.90 3.53
CA ASP A 101 0.48 -4.92 4.57
C ASP A 101 0.47 -3.55 3.91
N LEU A 102 -0.69 -3.16 3.34
CA LEU A 102 -0.78 -1.98 2.48
C LEU A 102 -0.62 -0.69 3.28
N GLY A 103 -0.25 0.38 2.60
CA GLY A 103 -0.08 1.71 3.17
C GLY A 103 1.38 2.11 3.34
N VAL A 104 1.68 2.84 4.40
CA VAL A 104 3.02 3.35 4.72
C VAL A 104 3.66 2.59 5.86
N SER A 105 4.96 2.38 5.78
CA SER A 105 5.71 1.83 6.89
C SER A 105 5.85 2.84 8.03
N SER A 106 6.02 2.35 9.27
CA SER A 106 6.29 3.22 10.42
C SER A 106 7.52 4.06 10.22
N PHE A 107 8.57 3.48 9.61
CA PHE A 107 9.79 4.19 9.26
C PHE A 107 9.50 5.42 8.38
N GLN A 108 8.65 5.29 7.36
CA GLN A 108 8.27 6.42 6.51
C GLN A 108 7.50 7.51 7.26
N LEU A 109 6.71 7.16 8.28
CA LEU A 109 5.97 8.12 9.11
C LEU A 109 6.87 8.81 10.14
N ASP A 110 7.84 8.09 10.68
CA ASP A 110 8.74 8.59 11.73
C ASP A 110 9.84 9.51 11.15
N GLU A 111 10.28 9.25 9.92
CA GLU A 111 11.25 10.07 9.20
C GLU A 111 10.58 11.33 8.64
N GLY A 112 10.56 12.41 9.44
CA GLY A 112 9.90 13.67 9.08
C GLY A 112 10.32 14.23 7.72
N GLU A 113 11.59 14.10 7.33
CA GLU A 113 12.14 14.56 6.05
C GLU A 113 11.52 13.88 4.82
N ARG A 114 10.87 12.71 4.99
CA ARG A 114 10.17 11.99 3.93
C ARG A 114 8.82 12.61 3.57
N GLY A 115 8.27 13.48 4.41
CA GLY A 115 7.03 14.23 4.16
C GLY A 115 5.73 13.43 4.24
N PHE A 116 5.73 12.19 4.68
CA PHE A 116 4.52 11.37 4.83
C PHE A 116 3.63 11.81 6.00
N SER A 117 4.25 12.34 7.05
CA SER A 117 3.55 12.72 8.28
C SER A 117 3.12 14.18 8.28
N TYR A 118 1.86 14.43 8.64
CA TYR A 118 1.35 15.77 8.93
C TYR A 118 1.65 16.23 10.37
N MET A 119 2.32 15.39 11.17
CA MET A 119 2.70 15.68 12.56
C MET A 119 4.13 16.17 12.68
N HIS A 120 4.97 15.91 11.70
CA HIS A 120 6.37 16.31 11.65
C HIS A 120 6.61 17.27 10.50
N ASN A 121 7.44 18.29 10.73
CA ASN A 121 7.83 19.20 9.67
C ASN A 121 8.93 18.57 8.82
N GLY A 122 8.75 18.57 7.50
CA GLY A 122 9.68 18.05 6.53
C GLY A 122 9.35 18.50 5.12
N LEU A 123 10.14 18.11 4.14
CA LEU A 123 9.89 18.42 2.74
C LEU A 123 8.64 17.68 2.24
N LEU A 124 7.91 18.25 1.29
CA LEU A 124 6.76 17.64 0.64
C LEU A 124 7.20 16.63 -0.43
N ASP A 125 7.86 15.53 -0.02
CA ASP A 125 8.30 14.48 -0.93
C ASP A 125 7.22 13.41 -1.13
N MET A 126 6.91 12.62 -0.13
CA MET A 126 5.95 11.50 -0.10
C MET A 126 6.25 10.36 -1.06
N ARG A 127 7.41 10.30 -1.73
CA ARG A 127 7.78 9.17 -2.58
C ARG A 127 8.22 7.98 -1.74
N MET A 128 7.63 6.82 -1.98
CA MET A 128 8.16 5.54 -1.50
C MET A 128 9.40 5.14 -2.30
N ASP A 129 9.33 5.24 -3.62
CA ASP A 129 10.48 5.07 -4.51
C ASP A 129 11.07 6.42 -4.91
N ARG A 130 12.23 6.77 -4.33
CA ARG A 130 12.93 8.03 -4.63
C ARG A 130 13.50 8.13 -6.06
N ARG A 131 13.44 7.05 -6.85
CA ARG A 131 13.81 7.08 -8.29
C ARG A 131 12.75 7.74 -9.16
N LYS A 132 11.49 7.80 -8.68
CA LYS A 132 10.39 8.49 -9.36
C LYS A 132 10.58 10.02 -9.26
N SER A 133 10.12 10.76 -10.27
CA SER A 133 10.22 12.22 -10.30
C SER A 133 9.10 12.94 -9.56
N LEU A 134 7.88 12.38 -9.58
CA LEU A 134 6.70 13.03 -9.01
C LEU A 134 6.74 13.02 -7.49
N THR A 135 6.71 14.21 -6.87
CA THR A 135 6.64 14.41 -5.42
C THR A 135 5.33 15.11 -5.04
N ALA A 136 5.01 15.13 -3.75
CA ALA A 136 3.90 15.92 -3.26
C ALA A 136 4.13 17.43 -3.48
N TYR A 137 5.38 17.88 -3.50
CA TYR A 137 5.76 19.25 -3.83
C TYR A 137 5.31 19.62 -5.25
N GLU A 138 5.66 18.79 -6.27
CA GLU A 138 5.22 19.03 -7.64
C GLU A 138 3.69 19.06 -7.73
N LEU A 139 2.98 18.14 -7.07
CA LEU A 139 1.53 18.12 -7.10
C LEU A 139 0.93 19.45 -6.60
N VAL A 140 1.32 19.90 -5.41
CA VAL A 140 0.72 21.11 -4.80
C VAL A 140 1.14 22.40 -5.51
N ASN A 141 2.33 22.43 -6.13
CA ASN A 141 2.82 23.65 -6.77
C ASN A 141 2.52 23.73 -8.28
N SER A 142 2.23 22.59 -8.96
CA SER A 142 2.08 22.57 -10.42
C SER A 142 0.69 22.18 -10.91
N CYS A 143 -0.07 21.30 -10.22
CA CYS A 143 -1.40 20.89 -10.64
C CYS A 143 -2.40 22.07 -10.64
N THR A 144 -3.36 22.03 -11.55
CA THR A 144 -4.47 23.00 -11.56
C THR A 144 -5.38 22.84 -10.33
N GLU A 145 -6.23 23.82 -10.05
CA GLU A 145 -7.22 23.73 -8.98
C GLU A 145 -8.18 22.56 -9.18
N GLU A 146 -8.55 22.27 -10.42
CA GLU A 146 -9.41 21.15 -10.78
C GLU A 146 -8.73 19.81 -10.51
N GLU A 147 -7.50 19.62 -10.98
CA GLU A 147 -6.71 18.40 -10.73
C GLU A 147 -6.49 18.14 -9.25
N LEU A 148 -6.13 19.17 -8.47
CA LEU A 148 -5.98 19.05 -7.01
C LEU A 148 -7.31 18.69 -6.34
N THR A 149 -8.41 19.30 -6.80
CA THR A 149 -9.76 18.98 -6.29
C THR A 149 -10.10 17.52 -6.52
N ASP A 150 -9.82 17.01 -7.71
CA ASP A 150 -10.12 15.62 -8.07
C ASP A 150 -9.22 14.63 -7.31
N ILE A 151 -7.94 14.92 -7.16
CA ILE A 151 -7.02 14.12 -6.35
C ILE A 151 -7.52 14.05 -4.91
N ILE A 152 -7.77 15.19 -4.28
CA ILE A 152 -8.14 15.28 -2.86
C ILE A 152 -9.52 14.65 -2.62
N ARG A 153 -10.46 14.80 -3.55
CA ARG A 153 -11.79 14.20 -3.46
C ARG A 153 -11.75 12.70 -3.64
N THR A 154 -11.08 12.24 -4.70
CA THR A 154 -11.08 10.83 -5.10
C THR A 154 -10.26 9.97 -4.14
N TYR A 155 -9.05 10.39 -3.79
CA TYR A 155 -8.14 9.60 -2.97
C TYR A 155 -8.20 9.92 -1.46
N GLY A 156 -8.71 11.08 -1.10
CA GLY A 156 -8.90 11.47 0.29
C GLY A 156 -10.32 11.30 0.81
N GLU A 157 -11.30 11.10 -0.08
CA GLU A 157 -12.73 11.16 0.25
C GLU A 157 -13.05 12.44 1.06
N GLU A 158 -12.36 13.56 0.72
CA GLU A 158 -12.42 14.82 1.48
C GLU A 158 -13.52 15.75 0.93
N ARG A 159 -14.50 16.04 1.77
CA ARG A 159 -15.64 16.90 1.36
C ARG A 159 -15.26 18.34 1.07
N TRP A 160 -14.16 18.83 1.66
CA TRP A 160 -13.65 20.17 1.47
C TRP A 160 -12.63 20.27 0.33
N ALA A 161 -12.52 19.27 -0.52
CA ALA A 161 -11.50 19.15 -1.57
C ALA A 161 -11.35 20.40 -2.43
N GLY A 162 -12.43 20.91 -3.01
CA GLY A 162 -12.38 22.11 -3.84
C GLY A 162 -11.92 23.37 -3.09
N ARG A 163 -12.35 23.49 -1.82
CA ARG A 163 -11.91 24.64 -1.00
C ARG A 163 -10.43 24.51 -0.61
N ILE A 164 -9.95 23.30 -0.30
CA ILE A 164 -8.53 23.06 -0.01
C ILE A 164 -7.69 23.34 -1.25
N ALA A 165 -8.09 22.86 -2.43
CA ALA A 165 -7.40 23.10 -3.70
C ALA A 165 -7.31 24.60 -4.01
N SER A 166 -8.42 25.35 -3.88
CA SER A 166 -8.44 26.81 -4.08
C SER A 166 -7.48 27.55 -3.12
N PHE A 167 -7.41 27.13 -1.85
CA PHE A 167 -6.48 27.72 -0.89
C PHE A 167 -5.03 27.40 -1.21
N ILE A 168 -4.73 26.19 -1.67
CA ILE A 168 -3.39 25.78 -2.15
C ILE A 168 -2.99 26.68 -3.32
N CYS A 169 -3.83 26.81 -4.36
CA CYS A 169 -3.55 27.62 -5.53
C CYS A 169 -3.31 29.11 -5.17
N LYS A 170 -4.16 29.70 -4.34
CA LYS A 170 -3.99 31.09 -3.87
C LYS A 170 -2.73 31.31 -3.05
N PHE A 171 -2.31 30.33 -2.27
CA PHE A 171 -1.10 30.44 -1.46
C PHE A 171 0.14 30.41 -2.35
N ARG A 172 0.24 29.43 -3.26
CA ARG A 172 1.39 29.24 -4.15
C ARG A 172 1.63 30.40 -5.14
N GLU A 173 0.60 31.22 -5.44
CA GLU A 173 0.78 32.46 -6.21
C GLU A 173 1.71 33.47 -5.52
N LYS A 174 1.88 33.37 -4.21
CA LYS A 174 2.70 34.27 -3.40
C LYS A 174 4.03 33.64 -3.00
N GLU A 175 4.00 32.36 -2.66
CA GLU A 175 5.13 31.64 -2.12
C GLU A 175 4.95 30.14 -2.38
N GLU A 176 6.00 29.42 -2.81
CA GLU A 176 5.97 27.98 -2.97
C GLU A 176 5.69 27.24 -1.67
N ILE A 177 4.89 26.19 -1.76
CA ILE A 177 4.56 25.32 -0.63
C ILE A 177 5.64 24.22 -0.57
N ARG A 178 6.58 24.35 0.38
CA ARG A 178 7.76 23.49 0.45
C ARG A 178 7.68 22.41 1.52
N THR A 179 6.96 22.70 2.60
CA THR A 179 6.99 21.85 3.79
C THR A 179 5.60 21.27 4.13
N THR A 180 5.61 20.19 4.88
CA THR A 180 4.40 19.58 5.44
C THR A 180 3.66 20.57 6.34
N GLU A 181 4.38 21.39 7.10
CA GLU A 181 3.80 22.41 7.97
C GLU A 181 3.05 23.50 7.18
N ASP A 182 3.63 23.99 6.06
CA ASP A 182 2.96 24.95 5.18
C ASP A 182 1.65 24.38 4.66
N LEU A 183 1.68 23.13 4.16
CA LEU A 183 0.49 22.47 3.65
C LEU A 183 -0.56 22.26 4.75
N VAL A 184 -0.16 21.84 5.95
CA VAL A 184 -1.07 21.68 7.11
C VAL A 184 -1.72 23.02 7.47
N ARG A 185 -0.96 24.11 7.48
CA ARG A 185 -1.46 25.48 7.73
C ARG A 185 -2.52 25.89 6.72
N ILE A 186 -2.26 25.65 5.43
CA ILE A 186 -3.19 25.95 4.33
C ILE A 186 -4.48 25.14 4.47
N ILE A 187 -4.37 23.83 4.71
CA ILE A 187 -5.53 22.92 4.90
C ILE A 187 -6.38 23.40 6.11
N LYS A 188 -5.73 23.72 7.22
CA LYS A 188 -6.42 24.25 8.41
C LYS A 188 -7.13 25.58 8.12
N ALA A 189 -6.56 26.45 7.31
CA ALA A 189 -7.21 27.70 6.91
C ALA A 189 -8.40 27.47 5.95
N ALA A 190 -8.31 26.46 5.08
CA ALA A 190 -9.37 26.13 4.15
C ALA A 190 -10.59 25.48 4.83
N ILE A 191 -10.41 24.63 5.83
CA ILE A 191 -11.50 23.93 6.50
C ILE A 191 -12.11 24.82 7.59
N PRO A 192 -13.45 25.04 7.63
CA PRO A 192 -14.09 25.86 8.66
C PRO A 192 -13.79 25.38 10.08
N ALA A 193 -13.59 26.30 11.01
CA ALA A 193 -13.20 26.00 12.38
C ALA A 193 -14.16 25.01 13.10
N GLY A 194 -15.47 25.15 12.86
CA GLY A 194 -16.47 24.22 13.39
C GLY A 194 -16.29 22.77 12.91
N ALA A 195 -15.90 22.60 11.65
CA ALA A 195 -15.69 21.27 11.06
C ALA A 195 -14.38 20.58 11.51
N ARG A 196 -13.46 21.35 12.12
CA ARG A 196 -12.17 20.84 12.64
C ARG A 196 -12.21 20.41 14.11
N ARG A 197 -13.32 20.67 14.81
CA ARG A 197 -13.44 20.39 16.26
C ARG A 197 -13.66 18.92 16.58
N THR A 198 -14.17 18.16 15.65
CA THR A 198 -14.52 16.74 15.82
C THR A 198 -13.93 15.91 14.69
N GLY A 199 -13.53 14.68 14.98
CA GLY A 199 -12.97 13.76 13.99
C GLY A 199 -11.44 13.74 13.93
N PRO A 200 -10.87 13.12 12.89
CA PRO A 200 -9.43 13.00 12.72
C PRO A 200 -8.78 14.34 12.39
N HIS A 201 -7.44 14.39 12.45
CA HIS A 201 -6.69 15.58 12.09
C HIS A 201 -7.07 16.11 10.70
N PRO A 202 -7.33 17.42 10.50
CA PRO A 202 -7.87 17.96 9.25
C PRO A 202 -7.01 17.71 8.01
N ALA A 203 -5.70 17.55 8.17
CA ALA A 203 -4.80 17.24 7.06
C ALA A 203 -4.76 15.75 6.67
N LYS A 204 -5.27 14.83 7.51
CA LYS A 204 -5.15 13.38 7.30
C LYS A 204 -5.56 12.95 5.89
N ARG A 205 -6.74 13.37 5.46
CA ARG A 205 -7.32 12.97 4.16
C ARG A 205 -6.58 13.57 2.97
N THR A 206 -6.15 14.83 3.07
CA THR A 206 -5.38 15.46 2.00
C THR A 206 -4.00 14.83 1.86
N PHE A 207 -3.30 14.55 2.97
CA PHE A 207 -2.01 13.85 2.95
C PHE A 207 -2.14 12.46 2.36
N GLN A 208 -3.17 11.69 2.76
CA GLN A 208 -3.48 10.39 2.15
C GLN A 208 -3.69 10.52 0.63
N ALA A 209 -4.46 11.51 0.18
CA ALA A 209 -4.74 11.71 -1.24
C ALA A 209 -3.49 11.99 -2.06
N LEU A 210 -2.63 12.90 -1.57
CA LEU A 210 -1.36 13.22 -2.24
C LEU A 210 -0.43 12.01 -2.27
N ARG A 211 -0.29 11.28 -1.15
CA ARG A 211 0.52 10.07 -1.05
C ARG A 211 0.08 9.01 -2.08
N ILE A 212 -1.21 8.72 -2.13
CA ILE A 212 -1.79 7.76 -3.08
C ILE A 212 -1.47 8.17 -4.51
N LYS A 213 -1.60 9.45 -4.84
CA LYS A 213 -1.32 9.97 -6.18
C LYS A 213 0.16 9.90 -6.54
N VAL A 214 1.06 10.29 -5.62
CA VAL A 214 2.52 10.25 -5.82
C VAL A 214 2.99 8.83 -6.09
N ASN A 215 2.47 7.85 -5.35
CA ASN A 215 2.96 6.47 -5.39
C ASN A 215 2.14 5.55 -6.30
N ASP A 216 1.02 6.02 -6.83
CA ASP A 216 0.07 5.24 -7.65
C ASP A 216 -0.45 3.99 -6.94
N GLU A 217 -0.78 4.15 -5.64
CA GLU A 217 -1.04 3.03 -4.74
C GLU A 217 -2.26 2.18 -5.13
N LEU A 218 -3.32 2.78 -5.68
CA LEU A 218 -4.61 2.11 -5.90
C LEU A 218 -4.75 1.47 -7.28
N ASN A 219 -4.24 2.11 -8.34
CA ASN A 219 -4.46 1.65 -9.71
C ASN A 219 -3.84 0.28 -10.00
N ILE A 220 -2.75 -0.02 -9.30
CA ILE A 220 -2.00 -1.28 -9.47
C ILE A 220 -2.63 -2.47 -8.73
N LEU A 221 -3.47 -2.24 -7.69
CA LEU A 221 -3.91 -3.29 -6.77
C LEU A 221 -4.68 -4.41 -7.46
N ALA A 222 -5.72 -4.08 -8.24
CA ALA A 222 -6.58 -5.08 -8.84
C ALA A 222 -5.80 -6.04 -9.75
N LYS A 223 -4.91 -5.48 -10.58
CA LYS A 223 -4.06 -6.28 -11.49
C LYS A 223 -3.02 -7.09 -10.74
N THR A 224 -2.43 -6.52 -9.69
CA THR A 224 -1.50 -7.26 -8.83
C THR A 224 -2.16 -8.48 -8.19
N MET A 225 -3.39 -8.36 -7.69
CA MET A 225 -4.11 -9.51 -7.13
C MET A 225 -4.31 -10.64 -8.16
N GLU A 226 -4.64 -10.30 -9.41
CA GLU A 226 -4.72 -11.29 -10.49
C GLU A 226 -3.38 -11.99 -10.72
N ASN A 227 -2.31 -11.20 -10.83
CA ASN A 227 -0.96 -11.73 -11.05
C ASN A 227 -0.52 -12.64 -9.89
N CYS A 228 -0.78 -12.23 -8.63
CA CYS A 228 -0.50 -13.07 -7.47
C CYS A 228 -1.26 -14.41 -7.54
N VAL A 229 -2.56 -14.38 -7.83
CA VAL A 229 -3.36 -15.60 -7.91
C VAL A 229 -2.86 -16.53 -9.01
N SER A 230 -2.42 -16.00 -10.16
CA SER A 230 -1.83 -16.82 -11.25
C SER A 230 -0.51 -17.49 -10.85
N CYS A 231 0.21 -16.93 -9.91
CA CYS A 231 1.48 -17.46 -9.39
C CYS A 231 1.31 -18.32 -8.12
N LEU A 232 0.07 -18.51 -7.61
CA LEU A 232 -0.16 -19.38 -6.46
C LEU A 232 -0.19 -20.86 -6.85
N LYS A 233 0.40 -21.69 -6.01
CA LYS A 233 0.13 -23.14 -6.03
C LYS A 233 -1.32 -23.41 -5.66
N SER A 234 -1.86 -24.52 -6.11
CA SER A 234 -3.16 -25.01 -5.64
C SER A 234 -3.14 -25.16 -4.12
N GLY A 235 -4.11 -24.56 -3.42
CA GLY A 235 -4.15 -24.50 -1.96
C GLY A 235 -3.30 -23.39 -1.34
N GLY A 236 -2.55 -22.62 -2.13
CA GLY A 236 -1.81 -21.45 -1.66
C GLY A 236 -2.72 -20.36 -1.11
N ARG A 237 -2.16 -19.40 -0.38
CA ARG A 237 -2.90 -18.34 0.32
C ARG A 237 -2.44 -16.95 -0.09
N LEU A 238 -3.38 -16.03 -0.14
CA LEU A 238 -3.14 -14.60 -0.35
C LEU A 238 -3.79 -13.83 0.80
N GLY A 239 -2.97 -13.21 1.65
CA GLY A 239 -3.39 -12.37 2.76
C GLY A 239 -3.16 -10.90 2.47
N VAL A 240 -4.13 -10.02 2.75
CA VAL A 240 -4.02 -8.57 2.53
C VAL A 240 -4.58 -7.82 3.73
N ILE A 241 -3.74 -6.97 4.34
CA ILE A 241 -4.15 -5.98 5.33
C ILE A 241 -4.35 -4.64 4.62
N THR A 242 -5.47 -3.98 4.90
CA THR A 242 -5.82 -2.68 4.33
C THR A 242 -6.09 -1.67 5.45
N PHE A 243 -5.67 -0.41 5.27
CA PHE A 243 -5.83 0.65 6.28
C PHE A 243 -6.82 1.74 5.86
N GLN A 244 -7.28 1.70 4.65
CA GLN A 244 -8.22 2.70 4.12
C GLN A 244 -9.34 2.06 3.29
N SER A 245 -10.49 2.76 3.28
CA SER A 245 -11.72 2.31 2.60
C SER A 245 -11.55 2.04 1.10
N LEU A 246 -10.65 2.78 0.43
CA LEU A 246 -10.42 2.64 -1.01
C LEU A 246 -9.68 1.35 -1.34
N GLU A 247 -8.62 1.03 -0.59
CA GLU A 247 -7.89 -0.25 -0.71
C GLU A 247 -8.84 -1.42 -0.45
N ASP A 248 -9.52 -1.38 0.69
CA ASP A 248 -10.45 -2.44 1.11
C ASP A 248 -11.52 -2.71 0.04
N ARG A 249 -12.10 -1.63 -0.53
CA ARG A 249 -13.10 -1.73 -1.59
C ARG A 249 -12.55 -2.39 -2.85
N ILE A 250 -11.36 -2.01 -3.30
CA ILE A 250 -10.72 -2.57 -4.49
C ILE A 250 -10.42 -4.06 -4.28
N ILE A 251 -9.77 -4.41 -3.16
CA ILE A 251 -9.38 -5.78 -2.84
C ILE A 251 -10.60 -6.69 -2.69
N LYS A 252 -11.61 -6.28 -1.91
CA LYS A 252 -12.84 -7.05 -1.71
C LYS A 252 -13.61 -7.25 -3.02
N ASN A 253 -13.70 -6.22 -3.86
CA ASN A 253 -14.38 -6.34 -5.15
C ASN A 253 -13.63 -7.30 -6.07
N LYS A 254 -12.30 -7.22 -6.11
CA LYS A 254 -11.48 -8.11 -6.94
C LYS A 254 -11.56 -9.56 -6.46
N PHE A 255 -11.51 -9.81 -5.17
CA PHE A 255 -11.67 -11.16 -4.63
C PHE A 255 -13.07 -11.74 -4.90
N ARG A 256 -14.13 -10.93 -4.75
CA ARG A 256 -15.50 -11.37 -5.10
C ARG A 256 -15.65 -11.67 -6.59
N GLU A 257 -14.99 -10.91 -7.46
CA GLU A 257 -14.95 -11.20 -8.90
C GLU A 257 -14.29 -12.54 -9.17
N MET A 258 -13.07 -12.76 -8.64
CA MET A 258 -12.32 -14.01 -8.82
C MET A 258 -12.97 -15.24 -8.14
N GLU A 259 -13.86 -15.03 -7.17
CA GLU A 259 -14.60 -16.12 -6.49
C GLU A 259 -15.87 -16.57 -7.27
N ARG A 260 -16.29 -15.84 -8.30
CA ARG A 260 -17.47 -16.20 -9.09
C ARG A 260 -17.11 -17.07 -10.28
N ASP A 261 -18.05 -17.93 -10.67
CA ASP A 261 -17.92 -18.73 -11.90
C ASP A 261 -18.35 -17.95 -13.15
N CYS A 262 -19.09 -16.84 -12.96
CA CYS A 262 -19.56 -15.97 -14.03
C CYS A 262 -19.63 -14.51 -13.55
N ILE A 263 -19.19 -13.59 -14.41
CA ILE A 263 -19.24 -12.14 -14.20
C ILE A 263 -20.14 -11.41 -15.20
N CYS A 264 -20.92 -12.14 -15.99
CA CYS A 264 -21.93 -11.55 -16.87
C CYS A 264 -23.00 -10.79 -16.07
N PRO A 265 -23.60 -9.74 -16.66
CA PRO A 265 -24.80 -9.13 -16.10
C PRO A 265 -25.91 -10.17 -15.87
N PRO A 266 -26.68 -10.09 -14.77
CA PRO A 266 -27.72 -11.07 -14.44
C PRO A 266 -28.81 -11.23 -15.52
N GLU A 267 -29.00 -10.22 -16.36
CA GLU A 267 -30.00 -10.16 -17.40
C GLU A 267 -29.63 -11.02 -18.64
N LEU A 268 -28.36 -11.46 -18.76
CA LEU A 268 -27.93 -12.29 -19.89
C LEU A 268 -28.37 -13.75 -19.68
N PRO A 269 -29.16 -14.32 -20.62
CA PRO A 269 -29.68 -15.67 -20.47
C PRO A 269 -28.60 -16.76 -20.62
N ILE A 270 -27.48 -16.43 -21.25
CA ILE A 270 -26.36 -17.37 -21.50
C ILE A 270 -25.05 -16.68 -21.16
N CYS A 271 -24.19 -17.40 -20.45
CA CYS A 271 -22.85 -16.91 -20.12
C CYS A 271 -21.98 -16.78 -21.37
N VAL A 272 -21.37 -15.59 -21.54
CA VAL A 272 -20.45 -15.27 -22.64
C VAL A 272 -19.07 -14.76 -22.15
N CYS A 273 -18.87 -14.69 -20.82
CA CYS A 273 -17.64 -14.10 -20.28
C CYS A 273 -16.48 -15.10 -20.19
N HIS A 274 -16.71 -16.40 -20.28
CA HIS A 274 -15.71 -17.45 -20.10
C HIS A 274 -14.90 -17.33 -18.79
N HIS A 275 -15.45 -16.60 -17.81
CA HIS A 275 -14.84 -16.45 -16.49
C HIS A 275 -15.04 -17.70 -15.66
N HIS A 276 -14.02 -18.09 -14.93
CA HIS A 276 -14.05 -19.24 -14.01
C HIS A 276 -13.52 -18.82 -12.66
N LYS A 277 -14.10 -19.38 -11.61
CA LYS A 277 -13.63 -19.19 -10.23
C LYS A 277 -12.18 -19.64 -10.08
N THR A 278 -11.33 -18.75 -9.58
CA THR A 278 -9.89 -19.01 -9.35
C THR A 278 -9.53 -19.03 -7.87
N VAL A 279 -10.36 -18.42 -7.01
CA VAL A 279 -10.10 -18.33 -5.57
C VAL A 279 -11.34 -18.71 -4.76
N ARG A 280 -11.13 -18.95 -3.48
CA ARG A 280 -12.18 -19.10 -2.46
C ARG A 280 -11.76 -18.30 -1.21
N ALA A 281 -12.65 -17.50 -0.68
CA ALA A 281 -12.43 -16.81 0.60
C ALA A 281 -12.22 -17.84 1.74
N VAL A 282 -11.26 -17.58 2.60
CA VAL A 282 -10.93 -18.43 3.77
C VAL A 282 -11.06 -17.57 5.02
N GLY A 283 -11.90 -18.02 5.94
CA GLY A 283 -12.20 -17.27 7.15
C GLY A 283 -13.14 -16.08 6.92
N LYS A 284 -13.29 -15.27 7.95
CA LYS A 284 -14.01 -13.98 7.89
C LYS A 284 -12.98 -12.86 7.96
N PRO A 285 -13.22 -11.72 7.30
CA PRO A 285 -12.39 -10.52 7.50
C PRO A 285 -12.40 -10.14 8.99
N THR A 286 -11.22 -9.87 9.53
CA THR A 286 -11.02 -9.40 10.91
C THR A 286 -10.96 -7.88 10.95
#